data_b480e0dd47b75dc81ed03fcf8ea01683
#
_entry.id   b480e0dd47b75dc81ed03fcf8ea01683
#
_cell.length_a   1.000
_cell.length_b   1.000
_cell.length_c   1.000
_cell.angle_alpha   90.00
_cell.angle_beta   90.00
_cell.angle_gamma   90.00
#
_symmetry.space_group_name_H-M   'P 1'
#
loop_
_entity.id
_entity.type
_entity.pdbx_description
1 polymer ?
#
loop_
_entity_poly.entity_id
_entity_poly.type
_entity_poly.pdbx_seq_one_letter_code
_entity_poly.pdbx_strand_id
1 'polypeptide(L)'
;MPANLENSAVATGLEKISFHSNSKEGNAKECSNYRTIAFISHATKVMLKILQARLQQYVNRELPDIQAGFRKGRGTRDQIASIRWIMEKAREFQKNIYFCFIDYAKAFDYVDHNKLWKILKEIGISDHLTCLLRNHMQVRKQ
;
A
#
# COMPACT_ATOMS: atom_id res chain seq x y z
N MET A 1 12.75 3.73 -36.12
CA MET A 1 13.18 5.10 -35.84
C MET A 1 12.95 5.35 -34.36
N PRO A 2 13.99 5.64 -33.59
CA PRO A 2 13.94 5.55 -32.13
C PRO A 2 13.54 6.88 -31.49
N ALA A 3 12.46 6.87 -30.74
CA ALA A 3 12.05 7.96 -29.86
C ALA A 3 12.24 7.50 -28.38
N ASN A 4 13.51 7.35 -27.96
CA ASN A 4 13.79 6.73 -26.65
C ASN A 4 14.82 7.47 -25.79
N LEU A 5 15.08 8.76 -26.01
CA LEU A 5 16.18 9.45 -25.31
C LEU A 5 15.78 10.65 -24.44
N GLU A 6 14.49 11.06 -24.42
CA GLU A 6 14.11 12.26 -23.64
C GLU A 6 13.48 11.97 -22.27
N ASN A 7 13.15 10.71 -21.98
CA ASN A 7 12.49 10.37 -20.70
C ASN A 7 13.44 10.08 -19.52
N SER A 8 14.75 10.02 -19.74
CA SER A 8 15.70 9.73 -18.65
C SER A 8 16.11 10.97 -17.83
N ALA A 9 16.01 12.16 -18.42
CA ALA A 9 16.47 13.40 -17.76
C ALA A 9 15.52 13.95 -16.69
N VAL A 10 14.25 13.57 -16.72
CA VAL A 10 13.25 14.02 -15.72
C VAL A 10 13.36 13.24 -14.40
N ALA A 11 13.94 12.03 -14.43
CA ALA A 11 14.07 11.18 -13.24
C ALA A 11 15.18 11.62 -12.28
N THR A 12 16.25 12.23 -12.77
CA THR A 12 17.45 12.54 -11.98
C THR A 12 17.30 13.68 -10.98
N GLY A 13 16.28 14.52 -11.11
CA GLY A 13 16.02 15.63 -10.17
C GLY A 13 15.13 15.28 -8.96
N LEU A 14 14.54 14.08 -8.93
CA LEU A 14 13.54 13.68 -7.93
C LEU A 14 14.11 12.83 -6.76
N GLU A 15 15.42 12.58 -6.73
CA GLU A 15 16.01 11.43 -6.05
C GLU A 15 16.78 11.73 -4.76
N LYS A 16 16.29 12.60 -3.87
CA LYS A 16 16.78 12.57 -2.49
C LYS A 16 15.73 11.96 -1.57
N ILE A 17 15.82 10.65 -1.38
CA ILE A 17 15.06 9.95 -0.35
C ILE A 17 15.96 9.85 0.88
N SER A 18 15.61 10.54 1.95
CA SER A 18 16.22 10.31 3.25
C SER A 18 15.34 9.42 4.10
N PHE A 19 15.95 8.47 4.79
CA PHE A 19 15.23 7.57 5.67
C PHE A 19 15.42 8.01 7.12
N HIS A 20 14.33 8.12 7.85
CA HIS A 20 14.31 8.30 9.28
C HIS A 20 13.61 7.12 9.94
N SER A 21 14.01 6.79 11.16
CA SER A 21 13.39 5.75 11.94
C SER A 21 12.59 6.34 13.08
N ASN A 22 11.33 5.93 13.21
CA ASN A 22 10.51 6.20 14.40
C ASN A 22 10.47 4.97 15.28
N SER A 23 10.75 5.16 16.57
CA SER A 23 10.60 4.08 17.55
C SER A 23 9.13 3.71 17.72
N LYS A 24 8.85 2.40 17.75
CA LYS A 24 7.63 1.87 18.34
C LYS A 24 7.80 1.84 19.85
N GLU A 25 6.70 1.67 20.58
CA GLU A 25 6.77 1.38 22.01
C GLU A 25 7.60 0.11 22.24
N GLY A 26 8.58 0.17 23.13
CA GLY A 26 9.48 -0.94 23.44
C GLY A 26 10.92 -0.52 23.67
N ASN A 27 11.82 -1.49 23.70
CA ASN A 27 13.25 -1.25 23.93
C ASN A 27 13.87 -0.48 22.75
N ALA A 28 14.31 0.75 22.99
CA ALA A 28 14.92 1.63 22.00
C ALA A 28 16.26 1.12 21.42
N LYS A 29 16.86 0.07 22.02
CA LYS A 29 18.11 -0.54 21.53
C LYS A 29 17.90 -1.60 20.44
N GLU A 30 16.66 -2.01 20.19
CA GLU A 30 16.34 -3.03 19.20
C GLU A 30 15.89 -2.40 17.87
N CYS A 31 16.62 -2.65 16.80
CA CYS A 31 16.27 -2.16 15.45
C CYS A 31 14.91 -2.65 14.95
N SER A 32 14.43 -3.80 15.42
CA SER A 32 13.10 -4.34 15.13
C SER A 32 11.96 -3.44 15.58
N ASN A 33 12.20 -2.61 16.60
CA ASN A 33 11.23 -1.68 17.18
C ASN A 33 11.14 -0.36 16.42
N TYR A 34 11.86 -0.22 15.29
CA TYR A 34 11.81 0.98 14.48
C TYR A 34 11.06 0.77 13.17
N ARG A 35 10.31 1.79 12.75
CA ARG A 35 9.70 1.87 11.42
C ARG A 35 10.49 2.86 10.58
N THR A 36 10.87 2.45 9.39
CA THR A 36 11.53 3.33 8.44
C THR A 36 10.52 4.28 7.81
N ILE A 37 10.80 5.58 7.86
CA ILE A 37 10.00 6.61 7.20
C ILE A 37 10.84 7.19 6.07
N ALA A 38 10.32 7.14 4.84
CA ALA A 38 10.95 7.73 3.68
C ALA A 38 10.52 9.19 3.53
N PHE A 39 11.49 10.12 3.55
CA PHE A 39 11.27 11.51 3.20
C PHE A 39 11.50 11.68 1.71
N ILE A 40 10.44 12.02 0.99
CA ILE A 40 10.46 12.22 -0.45
C ILE A 40 10.15 13.68 -0.79
N SER A 41 10.66 14.16 -1.92
CA SER A 41 10.42 15.52 -2.40
C SER A 41 8.92 15.80 -2.64
N HIS A 42 8.52 17.06 -2.61
CA HIS A 42 7.14 17.45 -2.91
C HIS A 42 6.74 17.06 -4.33
N ALA A 43 7.64 17.18 -5.30
CA ALA A 43 7.39 16.77 -6.68
C ALA A 43 7.10 15.27 -6.77
N THR A 44 7.89 14.43 -6.08
CA THR A 44 7.65 12.99 -6.00
C THR A 44 6.31 12.68 -5.34
N LYS A 45 5.92 13.42 -4.29
CA LYS A 45 4.60 13.25 -3.64
C LYS A 45 3.45 13.54 -4.60
N VAL A 46 3.56 14.59 -5.41
CA VAL A 46 2.56 14.94 -6.42
C VAL A 46 2.46 13.84 -7.48
N MET A 47 3.60 13.38 -7.99
CA MET A 47 3.64 12.28 -8.96
C MET A 47 2.98 11.01 -8.40
N LEU A 48 3.30 10.62 -7.18
CA LEU A 48 2.69 9.45 -6.52
C LEU A 48 1.18 9.60 -6.34
N LYS A 49 0.67 10.80 -6.05
CA LYS A 49 -0.78 11.06 -5.98
C LYS A 49 -1.45 10.90 -7.34
N ILE A 50 -0.81 11.34 -8.42
CA ILE A 50 -1.32 11.15 -9.79
C ILE A 50 -1.38 9.66 -10.13
N LEU A 51 -0.29 8.92 -9.84
CA LEU A 51 -0.24 7.47 -10.06
C LEU A 51 -1.31 6.75 -9.23
N GLN A 52 -1.45 7.12 -7.95
CA GLN A 52 -2.49 6.59 -7.06
C GLN A 52 -3.89 6.81 -7.63
N ALA A 53 -4.20 8.03 -8.08
CA ALA A 53 -5.52 8.35 -8.65
C ALA A 53 -5.83 7.52 -9.90
N ARG A 54 -4.84 7.28 -10.76
CA ARG A 54 -4.98 6.43 -11.94
C ARG A 54 -5.18 4.96 -11.58
N LEU A 55 -4.40 4.44 -10.63
CA LEU A 55 -4.52 3.05 -10.17
C LEU A 55 -5.85 2.80 -9.45
N GLN A 56 -6.34 3.77 -8.69
CA GLN A 56 -7.55 3.63 -7.89
C GLN A 56 -8.77 3.19 -8.72
N GLN A 57 -8.84 3.62 -9.98
CA GLN A 57 -9.94 3.27 -10.88
C GLN A 57 -9.97 1.76 -11.20
N TYR A 58 -8.80 1.14 -11.33
CA TYR A 58 -8.67 -0.30 -11.57
C TYR A 58 -8.88 -1.08 -10.28
N VAL A 59 -8.15 -0.71 -9.24
CA VAL A 59 -8.16 -1.41 -7.94
C VAL A 59 -9.55 -1.46 -7.32
N ASN A 60 -10.33 -0.37 -7.40
CA ASN A 60 -11.68 -0.33 -6.83
C ASN A 60 -12.65 -1.34 -7.45
N ARG A 61 -12.40 -1.80 -8.67
CA ARG A 61 -13.22 -2.81 -9.33
C ARG A 61 -12.90 -4.23 -8.85
N GLU A 62 -11.63 -4.45 -8.50
CA GLU A 62 -11.11 -5.78 -8.16
C GLU A 62 -11.15 -6.06 -6.65
N LEU A 63 -11.20 -5.01 -5.82
CA LEU A 63 -11.25 -5.18 -4.38
C LEU A 63 -12.60 -5.74 -3.93
N PRO A 64 -12.62 -6.86 -3.19
CA PRO A 64 -13.85 -7.41 -2.64
C PRO A 64 -14.51 -6.43 -1.66
N ASP A 65 -15.83 -6.47 -1.56
CA ASP A 65 -16.59 -5.54 -0.72
C ASP A 65 -16.30 -5.67 0.78
N ILE A 66 -15.80 -6.81 1.20
CA ILE A 66 -15.39 -7.05 2.60
C ILE A 66 -14.11 -6.29 2.97
N GLN A 67 -13.29 -5.90 2.00
CA GLN A 67 -12.05 -5.16 2.29
C GLN A 67 -12.37 -3.71 2.65
N ALA A 68 -11.98 -3.30 3.84
CA ALA A 68 -12.15 -1.93 4.32
C ALA A 68 -10.85 -1.11 4.27
N GLY A 69 -9.71 -1.75 4.47
CA GLY A 69 -8.41 -1.08 4.48
C GLY A 69 -8.10 -0.38 3.16
N PHE A 70 -7.62 0.87 3.24
CA PHE A 70 -7.24 1.71 2.10
C PHE A 70 -8.37 2.01 1.09
N ARG A 71 -9.65 1.83 1.46
CA ARG A 71 -10.81 2.20 0.64
C ARG A 71 -11.42 3.52 1.10
N LYS A 72 -11.74 4.38 0.13
CA LYS A 72 -12.47 5.63 0.40
C LYS A 72 -13.87 5.31 0.93
N GLY A 73 -14.29 5.99 2.00
CA GLY A 73 -15.61 5.82 2.61
C GLY A 73 -15.75 4.59 3.50
N ARG A 74 -14.67 3.83 3.72
CA ARG A 74 -14.64 2.69 4.67
C ARG A 74 -13.74 3.04 5.85
N GLY A 75 -14.33 3.21 7.01
CA GLY A 75 -13.61 3.60 8.23
C GLY A 75 -13.48 2.48 9.25
N THR A 76 -12.58 2.65 10.21
CA THR A 76 -12.46 1.73 11.37
C THR A 76 -13.77 1.65 12.15
N ARG A 77 -14.52 2.76 12.24
CA ARG A 77 -15.82 2.81 12.93
C ARG A 77 -16.83 1.85 12.32
N ASP A 78 -16.90 1.76 10.98
CA ASP A 78 -17.79 0.85 10.28
C ASP A 78 -17.43 -0.61 10.53
N GLN A 79 -16.14 -0.91 10.61
CA GLN A 79 -15.64 -2.26 10.89
C GLN A 79 -15.96 -2.68 12.33
N ILE A 80 -15.83 -1.77 13.30
CA ILE A 80 -16.21 -2.00 14.69
C ILE A 80 -17.71 -2.26 14.77
N ALA A 81 -18.54 -1.48 14.07
CA ALA A 81 -19.98 -1.66 14.03
C ALA A 81 -20.36 -3.04 13.44
N SER A 82 -19.70 -3.47 12.36
CA SER A 82 -19.91 -4.78 11.75
C SER A 82 -19.60 -5.93 12.72
N ILE A 83 -18.47 -5.84 13.44
CA ILE A 83 -18.12 -6.86 14.45
C ILE A 83 -19.14 -6.89 15.58
N ARG A 84 -19.56 -5.74 16.08
CA ARG A 84 -20.58 -5.63 17.11
C ARG A 84 -21.89 -6.27 16.68
N TRP A 85 -22.33 -5.97 15.46
CA TRP A 85 -23.54 -6.55 14.89
C TRP A 85 -23.46 -8.08 14.80
N ILE A 86 -22.31 -8.65 14.38
CA ILE A 86 -22.09 -10.09 14.34
C ILE A 86 -22.19 -10.68 15.76
N MET A 87 -21.60 -10.02 16.76
CA MET A 87 -21.65 -10.46 18.16
C MET A 87 -23.07 -10.45 18.71
N GLU A 88 -23.85 -9.40 18.42
CA GLU A 88 -25.25 -9.28 18.81
C GLU A 88 -26.09 -10.39 18.19
N LYS A 89 -25.93 -10.65 16.88
CA LYS A 89 -26.62 -11.72 16.20
C LYS A 89 -26.26 -13.11 16.72
N ALA A 90 -24.98 -13.35 17.01
CA ALA A 90 -24.56 -14.61 17.60
C ALA A 90 -25.19 -14.83 18.98
N ARG A 91 -25.32 -13.76 19.79
CA ARG A 91 -26.00 -13.83 21.10
C ARG A 91 -27.50 -14.10 20.93
N GLU A 92 -28.16 -13.41 19.99
CA GLU A 92 -29.60 -13.61 19.71
C GLU A 92 -29.90 -15.06 19.32
N PHE A 93 -29.04 -15.67 18.49
CA PHE A 93 -29.19 -17.05 18.05
C PHE A 93 -28.49 -18.08 18.96
N GLN A 94 -27.99 -17.67 20.11
CA GLN A 94 -27.24 -18.52 21.07
C GLN A 94 -26.11 -19.32 20.40
N LYS A 95 -25.42 -18.71 19.41
CA LYS A 95 -24.29 -19.32 18.70
C LYS A 95 -22.96 -18.83 19.25
N ASN A 96 -22.06 -19.76 19.50
CA ASN A 96 -20.68 -19.41 19.84
C ASN A 96 -19.96 -18.93 18.59
N ILE A 97 -19.26 -17.81 18.70
CA ILE A 97 -18.38 -17.28 17.65
C ILE A 97 -16.97 -17.09 18.20
N TYR A 98 -15.99 -17.30 17.35
CA TYR A 98 -14.58 -17.15 17.67
C TYR A 98 -13.97 -16.13 16.71
N PHE A 99 -13.20 -15.19 17.24
CA PHE A 99 -12.48 -14.18 16.42
C PHE A 99 -10.99 -14.48 16.47
N CYS A 100 -10.35 -14.43 15.33
CA CYS A 100 -8.90 -14.44 15.20
C CYS A 100 -8.46 -13.15 14.54
N PHE A 101 -7.58 -12.39 15.20
CA PHE A 101 -7.00 -11.16 14.67
C PHE A 101 -5.56 -11.42 14.29
N ILE A 102 -5.23 -11.12 13.02
CA ILE A 102 -3.88 -11.32 12.48
C ILE A 102 -3.29 -9.95 12.16
N ASP A 103 -2.22 -9.58 12.85
CA ASP A 103 -1.46 -8.35 12.59
C ASP A 103 -0.08 -8.69 12.03
N TYR A 104 0.23 -8.15 10.84
CA TYR A 104 1.53 -8.32 10.22
C TYR A 104 2.50 -7.21 10.66
N ALA A 105 3.62 -7.59 11.26
CA ALA A 105 4.62 -6.66 11.79
C ALA A 105 5.17 -5.69 10.71
N LYS A 106 5.41 -6.19 9.49
CA LYS A 106 5.98 -5.44 8.35
C LYS A 106 5.36 -5.89 7.03
N ALA A 107 4.03 -5.77 6.90
CA ALA A 107 3.29 -6.29 5.75
C ALA A 107 3.83 -5.83 4.40
N PHE A 108 4.23 -4.56 4.27
CA PHE A 108 4.73 -4.01 3.01
C PHE A 108 6.13 -4.47 2.64
N ASP A 109 6.96 -4.86 3.62
CA ASP A 109 8.33 -5.32 3.37
C ASP A 109 8.35 -6.76 2.79
N TYR A 110 7.28 -7.52 3.01
CA TYR A 110 7.13 -8.90 2.53
C TYR A 110 6.42 -9.03 1.19
N VAL A 111 6.10 -7.92 0.53
CA VAL A 111 5.43 -7.95 -0.78
C VAL A 111 6.39 -8.47 -1.85
N ASP A 112 6.04 -9.58 -2.48
CA ASP A 112 6.74 -10.09 -3.66
C ASP A 112 6.43 -9.19 -4.87
N HIS A 113 7.41 -8.41 -5.27
CA HIS A 113 7.26 -7.48 -6.37
C HIS A 113 6.95 -8.16 -7.70
N ASN A 114 7.51 -9.36 -7.97
CA ASN A 114 7.24 -10.07 -9.21
C ASN A 114 5.77 -10.49 -9.31
N LYS A 115 5.23 -11.01 -8.20
CA LYS A 115 3.79 -11.31 -8.11
C LYS A 115 2.94 -10.05 -8.24
N LEU A 116 3.37 -8.95 -7.62
CA LEU A 116 2.67 -7.67 -7.73
C LEU A 116 2.54 -7.22 -9.19
N TRP A 117 3.64 -7.26 -9.96
CA TRP A 117 3.61 -6.86 -11.39
C TRP A 117 2.70 -7.76 -12.22
N LYS A 118 2.67 -9.05 -11.92
CA LYS A 118 1.79 -10.01 -12.60
C LYS A 118 0.31 -9.68 -12.32
N ILE A 119 -0.04 -9.48 -11.06
CA ILE A 119 -1.41 -9.11 -10.66
C ILE A 119 -1.84 -7.79 -11.30
N LEU A 120 -0.99 -6.75 -11.30
CA LEU A 120 -1.32 -5.47 -11.93
C LEU A 120 -1.62 -5.62 -13.42
N LYS A 121 -0.90 -6.50 -14.11
CA LYS A 121 -1.16 -6.81 -15.52
C LYS A 121 -2.47 -7.59 -15.70
N GLU A 122 -2.76 -8.56 -14.84
CA GLU A 122 -4.01 -9.33 -14.86
C GLU A 122 -5.25 -8.45 -14.63
N ILE A 123 -5.15 -7.42 -13.79
CA ILE A 123 -6.20 -6.42 -13.54
C ILE A 123 -6.38 -5.47 -14.75
N GLY A 124 -5.51 -5.54 -15.76
CA GLY A 124 -5.60 -4.71 -16.97
C GLY A 124 -4.96 -3.33 -16.84
N ILE A 125 -4.04 -3.15 -15.88
CA ILE A 125 -3.26 -1.91 -15.78
C ILE A 125 -2.27 -1.85 -16.94
N SER A 126 -2.21 -0.70 -17.61
CA SER A 126 -1.34 -0.53 -18.76
C SER A 126 0.15 -0.75 -18.45
N ASP A 127 0.88 -1.32 -19.40
CA ASP A 127 2.33 -1.57 -19.24
C ASP A 127 3.10 -0.27 -18.98
N HIS A 128 2.66 0.86 -19.55
CA HIS A 128 3.25 2.16 -19.27
C HIS A 128 3.14 2.55 -17.79
N LEU A 129 1.96 2.41 -17.19
CA LEU A 129 1.74 2.74 -15.78
C LEU A 129 2.50 1.78 -14.84
N THR A 130 2.54 0.50 -15.19
CA THR A 130 3.30 -0.53 -14.47
C THR A 130 4.81 -0.24 -14.54
N CYS A 131 5.32 0.19 -15.70
CA CYS A 131 6.73 0.58 -15.88
C CYS A 131 7.09 1.79 -15.00
N LEU A 132 6.25 2.82 -14.97
CA LEU A 132 6.46 4.00 -14.10
C LEU A 132 6.53 3.61 -12.62
N LEU A 133 5.63 2.75 -12.18
CA LEU A 133 5.64 2.24 -10.80
C LEU A 133 6.91 1.45 -10.50
N ARG A 134 7.30 0.55 -11.41
CA ARG A 134 8.49 -0.28 -11.26
C ARG A 134 9.75 0.57 -11.15
N ASN A 135 9.92 1.53 -12.03
CA ASN A 135 11.06 2.43 -12.00
C ASN A 135 11.12 3.21 -10.69
N HIS A 136 9.98 3.73 -10.24
CA HIS A 136 9.91 4.44 -8.96
C HIS A 136 10.24 3.56 -7.76
N MET A 137 9.89 2.28 -7.78
CA MET A 137 10.20 1.34 -6.70
C MET A 137 11.65 0.85 -6.75
N GLN A 138 12.30 0.80 -7.92
CA GLN A 138 13.72 0.41 -8.05
C GLN A 138 14.66 1.46 -7.50
N VAL A 139 14.37 2.73 -7.69
CA VAL A 139 15.16 3.85 -7.13
C VAL A 139 15.27 3.80 -5.60
N ARG A 140 14.35 3.11 -4.93
CA ARG A 140 14.35 2.93 -3.47
C ARG A 140 15.27 1.83 -2.95
N LYS A 141 15.91 1.04 -3.81
CA LYS A 141 16.76 -0.10 -3.42
C LYS A 141 18.26 0.22 -3.47
N GLN A 142 18.65 1.39 -3.94
CA GLN A 142 20.02 1.92 -3.89
C GLN A 142 20.19 2.85 -2.70
#